data_56bf112a3a57b060b6ab3ec0a59e746a
#
_entry.id   56bf112a3a57b060b6ab3ec0a59e746a
#
_cell.length_a   1.000
_cell.length_b   1.000
_cell.length_c   1.000
_cell.angle_alpha   90.00
_cell.angle_beta   90.00
_cell.angle_gamma   90.00
#
_symmetry.space_group_name_H-M   'P 1'
#
loop_
_entity.id
_entity.type
_entity.pdbx_description
1 polymer ?
#
loop_
_entity_poly.entity_id
_entity_poly.type
_entity_poly.pdbx_seq_one_letter_code
_entity_poly.pdbx_strand_id
1 'polypeptide(L)'
;EQLRAIRDTGGVVGVNVSHDFVHKEPRQQTAAMLARHAAHMAEVMGPEHVACGFDFCEYFGPGYEGCEGMEDCGQAQNFFFELERIGFSEAERQAIASENLLRVLE
;
A
#
# COMPACT_ATOMS: atom_id res chain seq x y z
N GLU A 1 -14.35 9.93 -4.80
CA GLU A 1 -15.23 9.49 -5.89
C GLU A 1 -14.64 8.28 -6.63
N GLN A 2 -13.41 8.37 -7.14
CA GLN A 2 -12.75 7.28 -7.88
C GLN A 2 -12.63 5.99 -7.07
N LEU A 3 -12.23 6.09 -5.80
CA LEU A 3 -12.11 4.92 -4.93
C LEU A 3 -13.46 4.20 -4.76
N ARG A 4 -14.54 4.97 -4.60
CA ARG A 4 -15.89 4.38 -4.48
C ARG A 4 -16.31 3.68 -5.77
N ALA A 5 -16.00 4.27 -6.92
CA ALA A 5 -16.31 3.65 -8.20
C ALA A 5 -15.60 2.30 -8.35
N ILE A 6 -14.33 2.20 -7.96
CA ILE A 6 -13.58 0.94 -8.01
C ILE A 6 -14.18 -0.08 -7.03
N ARG A 7 -14.49 0.36 -5.79
CA ARG A 7 -15.17 -0.49 -4.81
C ARG A 7 -16.45 -1.10 -5.39
N ASP A 8 -17.26 -0.29 -6.04
CA ASP A 8 -18.56 -0.71 -6.54
C ASP A 8 -18.45 -1.75 -7.67
N THR A 9 -17.28 -1.85 -8.32
CA THR A 9 -17.00 -2.92 -9.28
C THR A 9 -16.48 -4.20 -8.63
N GLY A 10 -16.24 -4.21 -7.32
CA GLY A 10 -15.61 -5.32 -6.62
C GLY A 10 -14.09 -5.34 -6.76
N GLY A 11 -13.50 -4.29 -7.33
CA GLY A 11 -12.07 -4.21 -7.60
C GLY A 11 -11.22 -3.88 -6.38
N VAL A 12 -9.91 -3.78 -6.61
CA VAL A 12 -8.92 -3.41 -5.59
C VAL A 12 -8.04 -2.28 -6.10
N VAL A 13 -7.45 -1.54 -5.16
CA VAL A 13 -6.44 -0.51 -5.45
C VAL A 13 -5.16 -0.90 -4.71
N GLY A 14 -4.04 -0.98 -5.45
CA GLY A 14 -2.74 -1.27 -4.88
C GLY A 14 -2.01 -0.01 -4.44
N VAL A 15 -1.34 -0.08 -3.29
CA VAL A 15 -0.46 1.00 -2.84
C VAL A 15 0.90 0.90 -3.52
N ASN A 16 1.48 2.03 -3.90
CA ASN A 16 2.75 2.10 -4.62
C ASN A 16 3.81 2.76 -3.74
N VAL A 17 5.04 2.22 -3.75
CA VAL A 17 6.13 2.69 -2.88
C VAL A 17 6.90 3.88 -3.45
N SER A 18 6.63 4.31 -4.68
CA SER A 18 7.35 5.45 -5.25
C SER A 18 7.23 6.66 -4.33
N HIS A 19 8.37 7.20 -3.93
CA HIS A 19 8.41 8.28 -2.94
C HIS A 19 7.57 9.49 -3.36
N ASP A 20 7.57 9.83 -4.65
CA ASP A 20 6.80 10.97 -5.18
C ASP A 20 5.29 10.72 -5.09
N PHE A 21 4.85 9.47 -5.17
CA PHE A 21 3.43 9.11 -5.03
C PHE A 21 3.01 9.05 -3.56
N VAL A 22 3.96 8.77 -2.66
CA VAL A 22 3.67 8.68 -1.22
C VAL A 22 3.40 10.06 -0.63
N HIS A 23 4.25 11.03 -0.94
CA HIS A 23 4.06 12.40 -0.47
C HIS A 23 4.95 13.37 -1.24
N LYS A 24 4.50 14.62 -1.37
CA LYS A 24 5.31 15.66 -2.02
C LYS A 24 6.47 16.15 -1.16
N GLU A 25 6.35 16.04 0.17
CA GLU A 25 7.39 16.48 1.11
C GLU A 25 8.35 15.32 1.39
N PRO A 26 9.66 15.43 1.07
CA PRO A 26 10.60 14.32 1.22
C PRO A 26 10.61 13.66 2.60
N ARG A 27 10.46 14.46 3.67
CA ARG A 27 10.44 13.93 5.05
C ARG A 27 9.23 13.05 5.34
N GLN A 28 8.18 13.14 4.52
CA GLN A 28 6.95 12.39 4.66
C GLN A 28 6.86 11.20 3.69
N GLN A 29 7.91 10.98 2.91
CA GLN A 29 7.99 9.87 1.96
C GLN A 29 8.48 8.61 2.69
N THR A 30 7.61 8.02 3.50
CA THR A 30 7.95 6.94 4.44
C THR A 30 6.95 5.79 4.38
N ALA A 31 7.36 4.61 4.88
CA ALA A 31 6.48 3.46 5.04
C ALA A 31 5.26 3.81 5.92
N ALA A 32 5.45 4.62 6.95
CA ALA A 32 4.35 5.07 7.81
C ALA A 32 3.31 5.86 7.03
N MET A 33 3.74 6.76 6.15
CA MET A 33 2.84 7.53 5.30
C MET A 33 2.13 6.62 4.29
N LEU A 34 2.83 5.65 3.73
CA LEU A 34 2.24 4.66 2.83
C LEU A 34 1.11 3.90 3.53
N ALA A 35 1.33 3.49 4.78
CA ALA A 35 0.29 2.84 5.58
C ALA A 35 -0.92 3.76 5.81
N ARG A 36 -0.71 5.05 5.97
CA ARG A 36 -1.80 6.03 6.08
C ARG A 36 -2.61 6.16 4.80
N HIS A 37 -1.98 6.03 3.63
CA HIS A 37 -2.70 5.96 2.37
C HIS A 37 -3.60 4.72 2.33
N ALA A 38 -3.07 3.57 2.74
CA ALA A 38 -3.87 2.34 2.83
C ALA A 38 -5.04 2.50 3.81
N ALA A 39 -4.82 3.15 4.95
CA ALA A 39 -5.87 3.43 5.92
C ALA A 39 -6.98 4.31 5.33
N HIS A 40 -6.60 5.36 4.59
CA HIS A 40 -7.58 6.22 3.91
C HIS A 40 -8.39 5.43 2.87
N MET A 41 -7.71 4.61 2.07
CA MET A 41 -8.40 3.75 1.09
C MET A 41 -9.36 2.79 1.79
N ALA A 42 -8.94 2.16 2.88
CA ALA A 42 -9.77 1.24 3.65
C ALA A 42 -10.98 1.94 4.26
N GLU A 43 -10.81 3.18 4.72
CA GLU A 43 -11.91 3.98 5.25
C GLU A 43 -12.98 4.27 4.18
N VAL A 44 -12.56 4.57 2.95
CA VAL A 44 -13.46 4.93 1.85
C VAL A 44 -14.07 3.70 1.18
N MET A 45 -13.29 2.64 0.99
CA MET A 45 -13.64 1.47 0.17
C MET A 45 -13.93 0.20 0.98
N GLY A 46 -13.42 0.13 2.19
CA GLY A 46 -13.31 -1.11 2.97
C GLY A 46 -11.94 -1.75 2.77
N PRO A 47 -11.40 -2.42 3.81
CA PRO A 47 -10.08 -3.06 3.72
C PRO A 47 -10.00 -4.18 2.69
N GLU A 48 -11.13 -4.77 2.31
CA GLU A 48 -11.21 -5.81 1.29
C GLU A 48 -10.93 -5.32 -0.14
N HIS A 49 -10.82 -4.01 -0.33
CA HIS A 49 -10.54 -3.39 -1.63
C HIS A 49 -9.14 -2.77 -1.73
N VAL A 50 -8.32 -2.96 -0.70
CA VAL A 50 -6.93 -2.47 -0.67
C VAL A 50 -5.98 -3.64 -0.97
N ALA A 51 -4.94 -3.39 -1.75
CA ALA A 51 -3.97 -4.41 -2.11
C ALA A 51 -2.55 -3.81 -2.14
N CYS A 52 -1.56 -4.66 -2.31
CA CYS A 52 -0.17 -4.26 -2.51
C CYS A 52 0.13 -4.17 -4.00
N GLY A 53 0.56 -3.00 -4.44
CA GLY A 53 1.04 -2.77 -5.80
C GLY A 53 2.33 -1.96 -5.70
N PHE A 54 3.30 -2.47 -4.92
CA PHE A 54 4.47 -1.70 -4.48
C PHE A 54 5.30 -1.16 -5.62
N ASP A 55 5.51 -1.93 -6.69
CA ASP A 55 6.25 -1.48 -7.86
C ASP A 55 7.70 -1.11 -7.51
N PHE A 56 8.41 -2.03 -6.85
CA PHE A 56 9.83 -1.83 -6.51
C PHE A 56 10.67 -1.70 -7.77
N CYS A 57 11.42 -0.62 -7.88
CA CYS A 57 12.19 -0.26 -9.08
C CYS A 57 13.67 0.08 -8.79
N GLU A 58 14.18 -0.23 -7.61
CA GLU A 58 15.54 0.12 -7.19
C GLU A 58 16.62 -0.42 -8.14
N TYR A 59 16.33 -1.48 -8.86
CA TYR A 59 17.25 -2.07 -9.84
C TYR A 59 17.52 -1.16 -11.05
N PHE A 60 16.74 -0.11 -11.25
CA PHE A 60 17.03 0.90 -12.27
C PHE A 60 18.14 1.86 -11.87
N GLY A 61 18.57 1.84 -10.61
CA GLY A 61 19.68 2.64 -10.12
C GLY A 61 19.26 3.75 -9.16
N PRO A 62 20.20 4.65 -8.81
CA PRO A 62 19.94 5.74 -7.85
C PRO A 62 18.73 6.58 -8.25
N GLY A 63 17.88 6.88 -7.26
CA GLY A 63 16.68 7.68 -7.47
C GLY A 63 15.42 6.87 -7.75
N TYR A 64 15.57 5.55 -7.94
CA TYR A 64 14.42 4.66 -8.17
C TYR A 64 14.05 3.83 -6.95
N GLU A 65 14.68 4.09 -5.81
CA GLU A 65 14.34 3.42 -4.56
C GLU A 65 12.91 3.80 -4.14
N GLY A 66 12.25 2.91 -3.40
CA GLY A 66 10.97 3.22 -2.78
C GLY A 66 11.14 4.24 -1.65
N CYS A 67 10.03 4.63 -1.05
CA CYS A 67 10.04 5.54 0.08
C CYS A 67 10.84 4.98 1.27
N GLU A 68 11.18 5.86 2.21
CA GLU A 68 11.97 5.47 3.39
C GLU A 68 11.31 4.33 4.16
N GLY A 69 12.06 3.26 4.39
CA GLY A 69 11.59 2.04 5.00
C GLY A 69 11.07 1.02 4.01
N MET A 70 10.92 1.38 2.74
CA MET A 70 10.42 0.52 1.66
C MET A 70 11.27 0.68 0.40
N GLU A 71 12.59 0.80 0.55
CA GLU A 71 13.51 1.07 -0.57
C GLU A 71 13.61 -0.08 -1.56
N ASP A 72 13.47 -1.32 -1.08
CA ASP A 72 13.50 -2.53 -1.90
C ASP A 72 12.54 -3.60 -1.38
N CYS A 73 12.38 -4.69 -2.13
CA CYS A 73 11.43 -5.76 -1.79
C CYS A 73 11.78 -6.49 -0.49
N GLY A 74 13.02 -6.45 -0.04
CA GLY A 74 13.44 -7.04 1.23
C GLY A 74 12.83 -6.33 2.44
N GLN A 75 12.32 -5.12 2.24
CA GLN A 75 11.72 -4.30 3.29
C GLN A 75 10.19 -4.27 3.24
N ALA A 76 9.57 -5.08 2.38
CA ALA A 76 8.11 -5.09 2.21
C ALA A 76 7.35 -5.28 3.54
N GLN A 77 7.94 -6.02 4.49
CA GLN A 77 7.33 -6.29 5.79
C GLN A 77 7.12 -5.03 6.62
N ASN A 78 7.91 -3.97 6.38
CA ASN A 78 7.78 -2.72 7.10
C ASN A 78 6.40 -2.07 6.90
N PHE A 79 5.83 -2.20 5.72
CA PHE A 79 4.48 -1.71 5.44
C PHE A 79 3.45 -2.38 6.38
N PHE A 80 3.55 -3.69 6.58
CA PHE A 80 2.62 -4.43 7.43
C PHE A 80 2.83 -4.12 8.91
N PHE A 81 4.07 -3.87 9.34
CA PHE A 81 4.34 -3.38 10.70
C PHE A 81 3.69 -2.02 10.93
N GLU A 82 3.75 -1.13 9.95
CA GLU A 82 3.09 0.18 10.06
C GLU A 82 1.56 0.06 10.05
N LEU A 83 1.00 -0.86 9.28
CA LEU A 83 -0.45 -1.14 9.33
C LEU A 83 -0.87 -1.63 10.71
N GLU A 84 -0.09 -2.54 11.32
CA GLU A 84 -0.35 -3.01 12.67
C GLU A 84 -0.32 -1.87 13.67
N ARG A 85 0.68 -1.00 13.57
CA ARG A 85 0.84 0.16 14.46
C ARG A 85 -0.38 1.07 14.45
N ILE A 86 -1.03 1.24 13.30
CA ILE A 86 -2.19 2.13 13.17
C ILE A 86 -3.53 1.41 13.33
N GLY A 87 -3.51 0.13 13.73
CA GLY A 87 -4.70 -0.56 14.21
C GLY A 87 -5.33 -1.59 13.26
N PHE A 88 -4.70 -1.91 12.13
CA PHE A 88 -5.20 -2.99 11.27
C PHE A 88 -5.04 -4.34 11.96
N SER A 89 -6.09 -5.16 11.93
CA SER A 89 -6.05 -6.53 12.45
C SER A 89 -5.17 -7.42 11.59
N GLU A 90 -4.79 -8.59 12.13
CA GLU A 90 -4.04 -9.57 11.37
C GLU A 90 -4.82 -10.02 10.13
N ALA A 91 -6.13 -10.25 10.26
CA ALA A 91 -6.98 -10.66 9.15
C ALA A 91 -7.01 -9.59 8.04
N GLU A 92 -7.10 -8.32 8.43
CA GLU A 92 -7.07 -7.21 7.47
C GLU A 92 -5.72 -7.10 6.77
N ARG A 93 -4.61 -7.27 7.51
CA ARG A 93 -3.27 -7.26 6.93
C ARG A 93 -3.06 -8.41 5.95
N GLN A 94 -3.54 -9.61 6.26
CA GLN A 94 -3.47 -10.75 5.35
C GLN A 94 -4.31 -10.53 4.10
N ALA A 95 -5.48 -9.94 4.24
CA ALA A 95 -6.34 -9.59 3.11
C ALA A 95 -5.64 -8.62 2.17
N ILE A 96 -5.03 -7.56 2.71
CA ILE A 96 -4.27 -6.56 1.94
C ILE A 96 -3.03 -7.19 1.30
N ALA A 97 -2.35 -8.09 2.02
CA ALA A 97 -1.14 -8.73 1.53
C ALA A 97 -1.38 -9.62 0.30
N SER A 98 -2.47 -10.36 0.26
CA SER A 98 -2.69 -11.33 -0.82
C SER A 98 -4.15 -11.66 -1.13
N GLU A 99 -5.01 -11.82 -0.13
CA GLU A 99 -6.34 -12.40 -0.32
C GLU A 99 -7.24 -11.54 -1.22
N ASN A 100 -7.18 -10.23 -1.08
CA ASN A 100 -7.99 -9.30 -1.88
C ASN A 100 -7.64 -9.40 -3.37
N LEU A 101 -6.35 -9.43 -3.68
CA LEU A 101 -5.89 -9.56 -5.06
C LEU A 101 -6.24 -10.94 -5.63
N LEU A 102 -6.05 -12.01 -4.84
CA LEU A 102 -6.40 -13.37 -5.27
C LEU A 102 -7.89 -13.48 -5.60
N ARG A 103 -8.76 -12.87 -4.81
CA ARG A 103 -10.19 -12.86 -5.09
C ARG A 103 -10.50 -12.24 -6.46
N VAL A 104 -9.84 -11.15 -6.79
CA VAL A 104 -10.06 -10.45 -8.08
C VAL A 104 -9.55 -11.28 -9.25
N LEU A 105 -8.48 -12.06 -9.05
CA LEU A 105 -7.88 -12.90 -10.09
C LEU A 105 -8.62 -14.24 -10.31
N GLU A 106 -9.49 -14.61 -9.41
CA GLU A 106 -10.27 -15.86 -9.52
C GLU A 106 -11.42 -15.82 -10.54
#